data_a25dcba44fc8cfcd63008fdc0b10b767
#
_entry.id   a25dcba44fc8cfcd63008fdc0b10b767
#
_cell.length_a   1.000
_cell.length_b   1.000
_cell.length_c   1.000
_cell.angle_alpha   90.00
_cell.angle_beta   90.00
_cell.angle_gamma   90.00
#
_symmetry.space_group_name_H-M   'P 1'
#
loop_
_entity.id
_entity.type
_entity.pdbx_description
1 polymer ?
#
loop_
_entity_poly.entity_id
_entity_poly.type
_entity_poly.pdbx_seq_one_letter_code
_entity_poly.pdbx_strand_id
1 'polypeptide(L)'
;MQSKVETSWRRLFVVTLIGVAFCVTDRQALAQEPEKVTPEVQQLKEKLQKLEQTVQELKTQLADIDKPKLVPAADVKPAQPAASTAADSTTASTNKKQDTKKGESTLSVYGFAMLDVGYQFNQNHPDWFDTVRPTKLPAFKDQFAPDGKTYFGVRQSRLGVKSTTPTEFGELKTVFEFELFGTGIDAGQTTFRLRHAYGELGNFGAGQYWTVFGDTDAFPNILEYWGPNGLVWFRNVQVRWMPIKGNNSLTLALERPGASGDQGLFVDRIELQGIRPKLDLPDLTGNVRFNRGWGHVQLAGVVRRIRWVDTINDEFDLNGTEWGWGVSVSSAPKFGKNDVGRLAFVYGEGIENYMNDAPVDIGIGLNTLTNINNNPARPIKGVALPVLGVSAFLDHTWSKQFSSAIGYSLVNIENSNLQLPEAYHRGQYALTNLLYYPYENVMIGGEFQWGRRENFLDGFASNDYRIQFSFRYNFSKVFGL
;
A
#
# COMPACT_ATOMS: atom_id res chain seq x y z
N MET A 1 -2.01 2.85 -69.22
CA MET A 1 -2.17 4.29 -69.17
C MET A 1 -1.86 4.67 -67.74
N GLN A 2 -0.69 4.99 -67.39
CA GLN A 2 -0.04 6.31 -67.44
C GLN A 2 -0.90 7.29 -66.61
N SER A 3 -0.45 8.02 -65.63
CA SER A 3 0.89 8.50 -65.30
C SER A 3 0.80 9.11 -63.88
N LYS A 4 1.73 8.89 -63.05
CA LYS A 4 2.83 9.84 -62.77
C LYS A 4 2.33 11.11 -62.08
N VAL A 5 2.88 11.71 -61.03
CA VAL A 5 4.26 11.75 -60.49
C VAL A 5 4.20 12.75 -59.34
N GLU A 6 4.77 12.42 -58.20
CA GLU A 6 5.97 13.02 -57.58
C GLU A 6 5.88 14.41 -56.97
N THR A 7 6.27 14.40 -55.69
CA THR A 7 7.30 15.23 -55.03
C THR A 7 6.96 16.69 -54.78
N SER A 8 7.17 17.25 -53.61
CA SER A 8 8.49 17.49 -53.02
C SER A 8 8.37 18.27 -51.72
N TRP A 9 9.10 17.82 -50.79
CA TRP A 9 9.75 18.41 -49.65
C TRP A 9 10.20 19.89 -49.75
N ARG A 10 10.13 20.62 -48.62
CA ARG A 10 11.11 21.55 -48.06
C ARG A 10 10.66 22.97 -47.74
N ARG A 11 10.91 23.30 -46.49
CA ARG A 11 11.36 24.57 -45.89
C ARG A 11 10.27 25.60 -45.64
N LEU A 12 10.26 26.44 -44.62
CA LEU A 12 11.26 26.88 -43.66
C LEU A 12 10.54 27.66 -42.55
N PHE A 13 11.10 27.68 -41.38
CA PHE A 13 10.85 28.64 -40.30
C PHE A 13 10.71 30.10 -40.79
N VAL A 14 9.72 30.82 -40.28
CA VAL A 14 9.86 32.25 -39.96
C VAL A 14 8.98 32.59 -38.76
N VAL A 15 9.62 33.11 -37.73
CA VAL A 15 9.08 33.82 -36.59
C VAL A 15 8.52 35.17 -37.04
N THR A 16 7.33 35.54 -36.61
CA THR A 16 6.97 36.97 -36.59
C THR A 16 6.01 37.25 -35.41
N LEU A 17 6.54 37.96 -34.47
CA LEU A 17 5.83 38.78 -33.49
C LEU A 17 5.28 40.01 -34.19
N ILE A 18 4.05 40.41 -33.93
CA ILE A 18 3.45 41.76 -34.05
C ILE A 18 1.99 41.54 -33.62
N GLY A 19 1.40 42.11 -32.57
CA GLY A 19 1.28 43.51 -32.31
C GLY A 19 -0.22 43.74 -32.04
N VAL A 20 -0.63 43.81 -30.78
CA VAL A 20 -1.98 44.13 -30.36
C VAL A 20 -2.24 45.60 -30.62
N ALA A 21 -3.17 45.88 -31.53
CA ALA A 21 -3.76 47.25 -31.68
C ALA A 21 -5.08 47.32 -30.92
N PHE A 22 -5.15 48.24 -30.00
CA PHE A 22 -6.38 48.70 -29.33
C PHE A 22 -7.42 49.17 -30.31
N CYS A 23 -8.65 48.68 -30.19
CA CYS A 23 -9.83 49.41 -30.58
C CYS A 23 -10.64 49.79 -29.35
N VAL A 24 -10.52 51.04 -28.96
CA VAL A 24 -11.43 51.70 -28.01
C VAL A 24 -12.72 52.04 -28.74
N THR A 25 -13.82 51.48 -28.33
CA THR A 25 -15.14 52.03 -28.63
C THR A 25 -15.82 52.40 -27.31
N ASP A 26 -16.03 53.69 -27.16
CA ASP A 26 -16.87 54.31 -26.15
C ASP A 26 -18.21 53.58 -25.96
N ARG A 27 -18.46 53.19 -24.70
CA ARG A 27 -19.82 53.06 -24.19
C ARG A 27 -19.91 53.77 -22.84
N GLN A 28 -20.81 54.67 -22.81
CA GLN A 28 -21.21 55.53 -21.71
C GLN A 28 -21.32 54.80 -20.36
N ALA A 29 -20.71 55.39 -19.40
CA ALA A 29 -20.84 55.08 -17.97
C ALA A 29 -22.27 55.26 -17.50
N LEU A 30 -22.92 54.17 -17.14
CA LEU A 30 -24.03 54.18 -16.20
C LEU A 30 -23.39 54.13 -14.80
N ALA A 31 -23.50 55.17 -14.05
CA ALA A 31 -23.10 55.30 -12.67
C ALA A 31 -23.88 54.26 -11.84
N GLN A 32 -23.21 53.20 -11.39
CA GLN A 32 -23.69 52.36 -10.31
C GLN A 32 -23.47 53.09 -8.98
N GLU A 33 -24.55 53.28 -8.24
CA GLU A 33 -24.49 53.71 -6.85
C GLU A 33 -23.59 52.78 -6.03
N PRO A 34 -22.82 53.30 -5.02
CA PRO A 34 -21.97 52.46 -4.19
C PRO A 34 -22.84 51.50 -3.38
N GLU A 35 -22.69 50.23 -3.66
CA GLU A 35 -23.28 49.13 -2.89
C GLU A 35 -22.94 49.29 -1.40
N LYS A 36 -23.95 49.47 -0.56
CA LYS A 36 -23.80 49.55 0.89
C LYS A 36 -23.22 48.24 1.39
N VAL A 37 -21.91 48.27 1.68
CA VAL A 37 -21.21 47.15 2.30
C VAL A 37 -21.86 46.87 3.64
N THR A 38 -22.56 45.76 3.77
CA THR A 38 -23.17 45.35 5.04
C THR A 38 -22.08 45.07 6.09
N PRO A 39 -22.35 45.30 7.39
CA PRO A 39 -21.37 45.05 8.45
C PRO A 39 -20.76 43.64 8.44
N GLU A 40 -21.52 42.67 7.96
CA GLU A 40 -21.07 41.26 7.79
C GLU A 40 -20.00 41.12 6.73
N VAL A 41 -20.13 41.77 5.57
CA VAL A 41 -19.14 41.76 4.51
C VAL A 41 -17.84 42.44 4.96
N GLN A 42 -17.92 43.43 5.80
CA GLN A 42 -16.76 44.13 6.34
C GLN A 42 -16.01 43.23 7.35
N GLN A 43 -16.74 42.52 8.22
CA GLN A 43 -16.15 41.53 9.14
C GLN A 43 -15.53 40.35 8.39
N LEU A 44 -16.14 39.87 7.29
CA LEU A 44 -15.54 38.82 6.46
C LEU A 44 -14.24 39.27 5.81
N LYS A 45 -14.18 40.49 5.30
CA LYS A 45 -12.94 41.07 4.73
C LYS A 45 -11.82 41.16 5.77
N GLU A 46 -12.13 41.61 6.99
CA GLU A 46 -11.14 41.66 8.09
C GLU A 46 -10.63 40.27 8.48
N LYS A 47 -11.53 39.26 8.52
CA LYS A 47 -11.14 37.89 8.79
C LYS A 47 -10.25 37.30 7.66
N LEU A 48 -10.60 37.61 6.40
CA LEU A 48 -9.80 37.17 5.25
C LEU A 48 -8.38 37.79 5.32
N GLN A 49 -8.27 39.07 5.60
CA GLN A 49 -6.99 39.75 5.69
C GLN A 49 -6.12 39.23 6.85
N LYS A 50 -6.73 38.88 7.99
CA LYS A 50 -6.04 38.21 9.09
C LYS A 50 -5.54 36.82 8.71
N LEU A 51 -6.34 36.04 7.95
CA LEU A 51 -5.95 34.73 7.49
C LEU A 51 -4.77 34.79 6.51
N GLU A 52 -4.81 35.74 5.58
CA GLU A 52 -3.71 36.00 4.63
C GLU A 52 -2.40 36.35 5.34
N GLN A 53 -2.46 37.20 6.40
CA GLN A 53 -1.29 37.51 7.22
C GLN A 53 -0.74 36.27 7.92
N THR A 54 -1.60 35.44 8.52
CA THR A 54 -1.18 34.20 9.19
C THR A 54 -0.53 33.22 8.23
N VAL A 55 -1.06 33.07 7.02
CA VAL A 55 -0.48 32.23 5.98
C VAL A 55 0.91 32.75 5.54
N GLN A 56 1.07 34.05 5.47
CA GLN A 56 2.37 34.65 5.10
C GLN A 56 3.42 34.49 6.23
N GLU A 57 3.01 34.59 7.48
CA GLU A 57 3.88 34.32 8.63
C GLU A 57 4.32 32.86 8.69
N LEU A 58 3.39 31.93 8.47
CA LEU A 58 3.71 30.49 8.42
C LEU A 58 4.65 30.15 7.26
N LYS A 59 4.49 30.78 6.08
CA LYS A 59 5.43 30.62 4.96
C LYS A 59 6.83 31.11 5.29
N THR A 60 6.92 32.21 6.04
CA THR A 60 8.22 32.78 6.46
C THR A 60 8.90 31.87 7.49
N GLN A 61 8.14 31.29 8.41
CA GLN A 61 8.66 30.33 9.40
C GLN A 61 9.13 29.02 8.74
N LEU A 62 8.40 28.53 7.73
CA LEU A 62 8.83 27.36 6.93
C LEU A 62 10.14 27.64 6.16
N ALA A 63 10.28 28.84 5.59
CA ALA A 63 11.51 29.21 4.85
C ALA A 63 12.74 29.34 5.75
N ASP A 64 12.56 29.62 7.05
CA ASP A 64 13.67 29.67 8.02
C ASP A 64 14.09 28.27 8.55
N ILE A 65 13.20 27.28 8.46
CA ILE A 65 13.49 25.88 8.83
C ILE A 65 14.29 25.17 7.71
N ASP A 66 14.14 25.59 6.45
CA ASP A 66 14.75 24.97 5.28
C ASP A 66 16.19 25.42 4.95
N LYS A 67 16.87 26.11 5.86
CA LYS A 67 18.30 26.45 5.65
C LYS A 67 19.20 25.29 6.10
N PRO A 68 19.84 24.54 5.18
CA PRO A 68 20.72 23.44 5.55
C PRO A 68 21.98 23.96 6.25
N LYS A 69 22.24 23.51 7.48
CA LYS A 69 23.52 23.65 8.15
C LYS A 69 24.53 22.72 7.48
N LEU A 70 25.41 23.25 6.68
CA LEU A 70 26.56 22.55 6.11
C LEU A 70 27.53 22.16 7.22
N VAL A 71 27.72 20.84 7.39
CA VAL A 71 28.83 20.24 8.16
C VAL A 71 29.85 19.70 7.14
N PRO A 72 31.17 19.95 7.28
CA PRO A 72 32.16 19.55 6.28
C PRO A 72 32.32 18.02 6.24
N ALA A 73 32.42 17.49 5.01
CA ALA A 73 32.68 16.08 4.74
C ALA A 73 34.12 15.69 5.09
N ALA A 74 34.30 14.61 5.83
CA ALA A 74 35.57 13.93 6.02
C ALA A 74 35.71 12.79 4.99
N ASP A 75 36.86 12.73 4.34
CA ASP A 75 37.25 11.75 3.33
C ASP A 75 37.14 10.30 3.82
N VAL A 76 36.39 9.47 3.10
CA VAL A 76 36.38 8.01 3.27
C VAL A 76 36.72 7.34 1.94
N LYS A 77 37.84 6.61 1.96
CA LYS A 77 38.36 5.77 0.87
C LYS A 77 37.40 4.61 0.56
N PRO A 78 37.21 4.21 -0.70
CA PRO A 78 36.27 3.14 -1.06
C PRO A 78 36.82 1.76 -0.72
N ALA A 79 35.97 0.94 -0.09
CA ALA A 79 36.17 -0.50 0.11
C ALA A 79 35.41 -1.30 -0.96
N GLN A 80 36.04 -2.35 -1.47
CA GLN A 80 35.54 -3.24 -2.52
C GLN A 80 34.27 -4.01 -2.10
N PRO A 81 33.37 -4.35 -3.03
CA PRO A 81 32.10 -4.96 -2.73
C PRO A 81 32.16 -6.47 -2.59
N ALA A 82 31.49 -6.99 -1.58
CA ALA A 82 31.16 -8.39 -1.43
C ALA A 82 29.66 -8.64 -1.70
N ALA A 83 29.38 -9.67 -2.46
CA ALA A 83 28.08 -10.04 -3.00
C ALA A 83 27.08 -10.56 -1.96
N SER A 84 25.80 -10.15 -2.06
CA SER A 84 24.71 -10.86 -1.42
C SER A 84 23.35 -10.65 -2.12
N THR A 85 22.65 -11.74 -2.22
CA THR A 85 21.28 -11.87 -2.70
C THR A 85 20.26 -11.48 -1.63
N ALA A 86 19.24 -10.70 -1.96
CA ALA A 86 18.05 -10.57 -1.14
C ALA A 86 16.82 -10.41 -2.00
N ALA A 87 16.09 -11.49 -2.18
CA ALA A 87 14.66 -11.43 -2.42
C ALA A 87 13.99 -11.52 -1.05
N ASP A 88 13.00 -10.67 -0.76
CA ASP A 88 12.18 -10.79 0.43
C ASP A 88 11.02 -11.77 0.17
N SER A 89 11.35 -12.89 -0.38
CA SER A 89 10.62 -14.14 -0.20
C SER A 89 11.37 -14.89 0.88
N THR A 90 10.77 -15.01 2.02
CA THR A 90 11.23 -15.88 3.10
C THR A 90 11.29 -17.31 2.58
N THR A 91 12.34 -17.66 1.88
CA THR A 91 12.77 -19.07 1.85
C THR A 91 14.09 -19.21 1.11
N ALA A 92 14.90 -20.06 1.68
CA ALA A 92 16.17 -20.54 1.16
C ALA A 92 17.24 -19.44 1.01
N SER A 93 17.62 -18.85 2.13
CA SER A 93 18.99 -18.54 2.40
C SER A 93 19.81 -19.79 2.08
N THR A 94 20.36 -19.90 0.88
CA THR A 94 21.56 -20.71 0.69
C THR A 94 22.66 -19.98 1.47
N ASN A 95 22.64 -20.21 2.78
CA ASN A 95 23.75 -19.87 3.65
C ASN A 95 24.99 -20.56 3.06
N LYS A 96 25.83 -19.83 2.34
CA LYS A 96 27.25 -20.09 2.49
C LYS A 96 27.49 -19.94 3.99
N LYS A 97 27.63 -21.07 4.69
CA LYS A 97 28.10 -21.12 6.05
C LYS A 97 29.41 -20.32 6.11
N GLN A 98 29.31 -19.08 6.56
CA GLN A 98 30.44 -18.43 7.15
C GLN A 98 30.58 -19.14 8.49
N ASP A 99 31.73 -19.80 8.74
CA ASP A 99 32.04 -20.47 10.00
C ASP A 99 32.06 -19.41 11.11
N THR A 100 30.87 -19.04 11.59
CA THR A 100 30.75 -18.35 12.88
C THR A 100 30.91 -19.42 13.96
N LYS A 101 31.84 -19.25 14.84
CA LYS A 101 32.04 -20.15 16.00
C LYS A 101 30.71 -20.25 16.74
N LYS A 102 30.32 -21.46 17.11
CA LYS A 102 29.09 -21.72 17.84
C LYS A 102 29.14 -20.94 19.17
N GLY A 103 28.28 -19.93 19.32
CA GLY A 103 28.20 -19.09 20.52
C GLY A 103 28.53 -17.60 20.32
N GLU A 104 28.88 -17.15 19.11
CA GLU A 104 29.12 -15.74 18.82
C GLU A 104 27.84 -15.03 18.38
N SER A 105 27.68 -13.81 18.87
CA SER A 105 26.62 -12.92 18.39
C SER A 105 26.93 -12.44 16.96
N THR A 106 25.90 -12.25 16.15
CA THR A 106 26.04 -11.73 14.77
C THR A 106 25.18 -10.50 14.54
N LEU A 107 25.70 -9.58 13.76
CA LEU A 107 24.97 -8.42 13.24
C LEU A 107 25.01 -8.44 11.72
N SER A 108 23.87 -8.42 11.07
CA SER A 108 23.76 -8.35 9.61
C SER A 108 23.14 -7.03 9.21
N VAL A 109 23.84 -6.26 8.37
CA VAL A 109 23.31 -5.08 7.69
C VAL A 109 23.01 -5.48 6.25
N TYR A 110 21.80 -5.23 5.76
CA TYR A 110 21.35 -5.63 4.44
C TYR A 110 20.39 -4.62 3.84
N GLY A 111 20.17 -4.73 2.55
CA GLY A 111 19.21 -3.90 1.86
C GLY A 111 19.43 -3.87 0.36
N PHE A 112 18.77 -2.93 -0.28
CA PHE A 112 18.97 -2.65 -1.70
C PHE A 112 18.64 -1.20 -2.03
N ALA A 113 19.32 -0.67 -3.06
CA ALA A 113 18.91 0.52 -3.78
C ALA A 113 18.15 0.08 -5.03
N MET A 114 17.00 0.66 -5.30
CA MET A 114 16.16 0.31 -6.45
C MET A 114 15.69 1.58 -7.16
N LEU A 115 15.80 1.57 -8.48
CA LEU A 115 15.21 2.56 -9.37
C LEU A 115 14.10 1.87 -10.16
N ASP A 116 12.92 2.45 -10.12
CA ASP A 116 11.77 2.09 -10.94
C ASP A 116 11.52 3.18 -11.96
N VAL A 117 11.33 2.79 -13.21
CA VAL A 117 10.96 3.67 -14.32
C VAL A 117 9.81 3.04 -15.05
N GLY A 118 8.75 3.78 -15.29
CA GLY A 118 7.61 3.19 -15.98
C GLY A 118 6.75 4.20 -16.71
N TYR A 119 5.81 3.65 -17.46
CA TYR A 119 4.77 4.39 -18.14
C TYR A 119 3.41 3.80 -17.80
N GLN A 120 2.55 4.65 -17.30
CA GLN A 120 1.17 4.36 -16.96
C GLN A 120 0.27 4.87 -18.08
N PHE A 121 -0.53 3.99 -18.66
CA PHE A 121 -1.34 4.30 -19.84
C PHE A 121 -2.63 5.01 -19.50
N ASN A 122 -3.25 4.67 -18.36
CA ASN A 122 -4.52 5.24 -17.92
C ASN A 122 -4.33 6.04 -16.62
N GLN A 123 -5.43 6.29 -15.91
CA GLN A 123 -5.43 7.10 -14.70
C GLN A 123 -5.21 6.26 -13.44
N ASN A 124 -4.48 6.83 -12.51
CA ASN A 124 -4.29 6.31 -11.16
C ASN A 124 -4.18 7.49 -10.19
N HIS A 125 -4.49 7.26 -8.93
CA HIS A 125 -4.34 8.28 -7.90
C HIS A 125 -2.91 8.84 -7.85
N PRO A 126 -2.70 10.16 -7.86
CA PRO A 126 -1.38 10.78 -7.98
C PRO A 126 -0.37 10.32 -6.92
N ASP A 127 -0.80 10.10 -5.68
CA ASP A 127 0.07 9.65 -4.59
C ASP A 127 0.49 8.17 -4.72
N TRP A 128 -0.13 7.43 -5.64
CA TRP A 128 0.13 6.01 -5.91
C TRP A 128 0.66 5.76 -7.32
N PHE A 129 1.34 6.78 -7.87
CA PHE A 129 1.80 6.83 -9.26
C PHE A 129 2.72 5.67 -9.68
N ASP A 130 3.39 5.03 -8.74
CA ASP A 130 4.35 3.94 -8.97
C ASP A 130 3.83 2.55 -8.52
N THR A 131 2.51 2.41 -8.30
CA THR A 131 1.86 1.15 -7.95
C THR A 131 0.58 0.91 -8.77
N VAL A 132 0.15 -0.35 -8.89
CA VAL A 132 -1.17 -0.71 -9.41
C VAL A 132 -2.04 -1.22 -8.27
N ARG A 133 -2.89 -0.34 -7.76
CA ARG A 133 -3.83 -0.64 -6.68
C ARG A 133 -5.26 -0.46 -7.18
N PRO A 134 -6.06 -1.51 -7.37
CA PRO A 134 -7.44 -1.38 -7.79
C PRO A 134 -8.29 -0.42 -6.95
N THR A 135 -8.04 -0.32 -5.62
CA THR A 135 -8.72 0.66 -4.76
C THR A 135 -8.35 2.11 -5.05
N LYS A 136 -7.27 2.36 -5.79
CA LYS A 136 -6.75 3.70 -6.14
C LYS A 136 -6.97 4.08 -7.60
N LEU A 137 -7.61 3.22 -8.37
CA LEU A 137 -8.07 3.54 -9.71
C LEU A 137 -9.31 4.46 -9.64
N PRO A 138 -9.61 5.22 -10.73
CA PRO A 138 -10.73 6.14 -10.75
C PRO A 138 -12.06 5.48 -10.35
N ALA A 139 -12.81 6.15 -9.48
CA ALA A 139 -14.17 5.79 -9.11
C ALA A 139 -15.23 6.41 -10.05
N PHE A 140 -14.84 7.42 -10.84
CA PHE A 140 -15.66 8.04 -11.86
C PHE A 140 -14.78 8.56 -13.01
N LYS A 141 -15.42 8.84 -14.14
CA LYS A 141 -14.73 9.29 -15.35
C LYS A 141 -13.86 10.53 -15.07
N ASP A 142 -12.63 10.49 -15.57
CA ASP A 142 -11.64 11.59 -15.52
C ASP A 142 -11.22 12.06 -14.11
N GLN A 143 -11.47 11.25 -13.07
CA GLN A 143 -11.12 11.59 -11.67
C GLN A 143 -9.65 11.98 -11.48
N PHE A 144 -8.73 11.33 -12.18
CA PHE A 144 -7.28 11.55 -12.07
C PHE A 144 -6.64 11.92 -13.42
N ALA A 145 -7.42 12.52 -14.31
CA ALA A 145 -6.95 12.95 -15.64
C ALA A 145 -5.70 13.87 -15.57
N PRO A 146 -4.86 13.89 -16.62
CA PRO A 146 -4.97 13.15 -17.88
C PRO A 146 -4.40 11.73 -17.79
N ASP A 147 -4.73 10.90 -18.78
CA ASP A 147 -4.07 9.64 -19.07
C ASP A 147 -2.61 9.83 -19.51
N GLY A 148 -1.81 8.77 -19.42
CA GLY A 148 -0.47 8.74 -19.97
C GLY A 148 0.58 9.48 -19.12
N LYS A 149 1.20 8.78 -18.15
CA LYS A 149 2.20 9.37 -17.23
C LYS A 149 3.46 8.54 -17.19
N THR A 150 4.61 9.17 -17.39
CA THR A 150 5.91 8.56 -17.06
C THR A 150 6.23 8.82 -15.60
N TYR A 151 6.79 7.83 -14.92
CA TYR A 151 7.23 7.98 -13.54
C TYR A 151 8.64 7.43 -13.33
N PHE A 152 9.30 7.98 -12.31
CA PHE A 152 10.57 7.53 -11.77
C PHE A 152 10.43 7.44 -10.26
N GLY A 153 10.90 6.36 -9.65
CA GLY A 153 10.79 6.15 -8.22
C GLY A 153 11.99 5.40 -7.65
N VAL A 154 12.38 5.76 -6.43
CA VAL A 154 13.37 5.02 -5.64
C VAL A 154 12.75 4.50 -4.34
N ARG A 155 11.44 4.64 -4.20
CA ARG A 155 10.68 4.43 -2.97
C ARG A 155 10.74 3.00 -2.45
N GLN A 156 10.99 2.02 -3.31
CA GLN A 156 11.16 0.62 -2.92
C GLN A 156 12.49 0.34 -2.19
N SER A 157 13.47 1.25 -2.29
CA SER A 157 14.78 1.09 -1.66
C SER A 157 14.66 0.82 -0.17
N ARG A 158 15.49 -0.10 0.34
CA ARG A 158 15.32 -0.69 1.67
C ARG A 158 16.64 -0.81 2.40
N LEU A 159 16.59 -0.62 3.72
CA LEU A 159 17.69 -0.83 4.65
C LEU A 159 17.20 -1.63 5.85
N GLY A 160 17.92 -2.67 6.22
CA GLY A 160 17.61 -3.51 7.37
C GLY A 160 18.83 -3.89 8.18
N VAL A 161 18.60 -4.14 9.45
CA VAL A 161 19.59 -4.68 10.39
C VAL A 161 18.95 -5.87 11.11
N LYS A 162 19.65 -7.00 11.14
CA LYS A 162 19.27 -8.20 11.89
C LYS A 162 20.37 -8.56 12.85
N SER A 163 20.03 -8.98 14.07
CA SER A 163 21.00 -9.57 15.00
C SER A 163 20.55 -10.96 15.45
N THR A 164 21.51 -11.80 15.77
CA THR A 164 21.28 -13.07 16.45
C THR A 164 22.30 -13.17 17.58
N THR A 165 21.80 -13.33 18.81
CA THR A 165 22.61 -13.42 20.02
C THR A 165 22.21 -14.68 20.76
N PRO A 166 23.12 -15.65 20.96
CA PRO A 166 22.88 -16.81 21.81
C PRO A 166 22.66 -16.39 23.26
N THR A 167 21.63 -16.94 23.90
CA THR A 167 21.34 -16.74 25.33
C THR A 167 21.02 -18.07 25.98
N GLU A 168 20.96 -18.10 27.30
CA GLU A 168 20.53 -19.30 28.06
C GLU A 168 19.09 -19.72 27.79
N PHE A 169 18.23 -18.77 27.31
CA PHE A 169 16.84 -19.02 26.95
C PHE A 169 16.63 -19.32 25.44
N GLY A 170 17.71 -19.48 24.67
CA GLY A 170 17.72 -19.69 23.23
C GLY A 170 18.32 -18.51 22.47
N GLU A 171 18.16 -18.50 21.17
CA GLU A 171 18.62 -17.39 20.33
C GLU A 171 17.69 -16.18 20.46
N LEU A 172 18.24 -15.04 20.88
CA LEU A 172 17.60 -13.74 20.72
C LEU A 172 17.84 -13.24 19.30
N LYS A 173 16.77 -13.10 18.54
CA LYS A 173 16.78 -12.54 17.17
C LYS A 173 16.11 -11.18 17.19
N THR A 174 16.69 -10.21 16.50
CA THR A 174 16.07 -8.90 16.30
C THR A 174 16.09 -8.51 14.83
N VAL A 175 15.13 -7.71 14.41
CA VAL A 175 15.10 -7.10 13.10
C VAL A 175 14.57 -5.68 13.16
N PHE A 176 15.32 -4.77 12.54
CA PHE A 176 14.85 -3.43 12.17
C PHE A 176 14.97 -3.27 10.68
N GLU A 177 13.87 -2.89 10.02
CA GLU A 177 13.86 -2.72 8.58
C GLU A 177 13.04 -1.49 8.22
N PHE A 178 13.56 -0.70 7.28
CA PHE A 178 12.98 0.52 6.75
C PHE A 178 13.00 0.50 5.23
N GLU A 179 12.06 1.20 4.64
CA GLU A 179 12.01 1.48 3.21
C GLU A 179 11.69 2.97 2.99
N LEU A 180 11.75 3.43 1.74
CA LEU A 180 11.48 4.83 1.40
C LEU A 180 10.04 5.05 0.89
N PHE A 181 9.17 4.06 1.04
CA PHE A 181 7.81 4.08 0.51
C PHE A 181 6.82 4.74 1.47
N GLY A 182 6.61 6.05 1.34
CA GLY A 182 5.62 6.79 2.14
C GLY A 182 4.19 6.29 1.92
N THR A 183 3.42 6.19 3.00
CA THR A 183 2.00 5.80 3.01
C THR A 183 1.22 6.65 4.01
N GLY A 184 -0.11 6.60 3.98
CA GLY A 184 -0.93 7.45 4.83
C GLY A 184 -0.78 8.92 4.46
N ILE A 185 -0.40 9.76 5.41
CA ILE A 185 -0.16 11.19 5.20
C ILE A 185 1.05 11.45 4.27
N ASP A 186 2.01 10.52 4.25
CA ASP A 186 3.21 10.57 3.40
C ASP A 186 3.03 9.83 2.06
N ALA A 187 1.80 9.48 1.68
CA ALA A 187 1.55 8.83 0.40
C ALA A 187 2.10 9.69 -0.76
N GLY A 188 2.77 9.04 -1.73
CA GLY A 188 3.44 9.74 -2.83
C GLY A 188 4.85 10.25 -2.49
N GLN A 189 5.21 10.38 -1.23
CA GLN A 189 6.51 10.90 -0.80
C GLN A 189 7.58 9.80 -0.69
N THR A 190 8.84 10.22 -0.82
CA THR A 190 10.01 9.39 -0.55
C THR A 190 10.46 9.65 0.88
N THR A 191 9.88 8.91 1.82
CA THR A 191 10.09 9.08 3.27
C THR A 191 10.41 7.76 3.94
N PHE A 192 11.17 7.80 5.04
CA PHE A 192 11.46 6.61 5.82
C PHE A 192 10.17 6.04 6.43
N ARG A 193 9.90 4.78 6.10
CA ARG A 193 8.79 4.01 6.66
C ARG A 193 9.30 2.78 7.38
N LEU A 194 8.92 2.61 8.64
CA LEU A 194 9.23 1.40 9.39
C LEU A 194 8.48 0.20 8.82
N ARG A 195 9.23 -0.84 8.45
CA ARG A 195 8.69 -2.15 8.06
C ARG A 195 8.63 -3.08 9.25
N HIS A 196 9.77 -3.31 9.88
CA HIS A 196 9.93 -4.20 11.01
C HIS A 196 10.67 -3.53 12.14
N ALA A 197 10.19 -3.73 13.36
CA ALA A 197 10.85 -3.50 14.63
C ALA A 197 10.40 -4.64 15.55
N TYR A 198 11.13 -5.76 15.51
CA TYR A 198 10.67 -7.01 16.10
C TYR A 198 11.81 -7.77 16.75
N GLY A 199 11.51 -8.40 17.88
CA GLY A 199 12.40 -9.31 18.59
C GLY A 199 11.75 -10.66 18.85
N GLU A 200 12.57 -11.72 18.85
CA GLU A 200 12.15 -13.10 19.13
C GLU A 200 13.14 -13.77 20.07
N LEU A 201 12.64 -14.36 21.15
CA LEU A 201 13.41 -15.15 22.09
C LEU A 201 12.69 -16.46 22.40
N GLY A 202 13.32 -17.59 22.13
CA GLY A 202 12.71 -18.90 22.30
C GLY A 202 11.41 -19.01 21.50
N ASN A 203 10.30 -19.25 22.17
CA ASN A 203 8.98 -19.41 21.55
C ASN A 203 8.13 -18.14 21.53
N PHE A 204 8.67 -17.00 21.95
CA PHE A 204 7.96 -15.74 22.00
C PHE A 204 8.58 -14.71 21.09
N GLY A 205 7.73 -13.86 20.52
CA GLY A 205 8.16 -12.72 19.72
C GLY A 205 7.27 -11.52 19.99
N ALA A 206 7.83 -10.30 19.87
CA ALA A 206 7.11 -9.06 20.10
C ALA A 206 7.63 -7.93 19.22
N GLY A 207 6.75 -7.03 18.81
CA GLY A 207 7.05 -5.87 18.00
C GLY A 207 6.22 -5.79 16.73
N GLN A 208 6.62 -4.94 15.78
CA GLN A 208 5.99 -4.84 14.48
C GLN A 208 6.61 -5.82 13.49
N TYR A 209 5.79 -6.71 12.96
CA TYR A 209 6.18 -7.71 11.98
C TYR A 209 5.00 -8.11 11.10
N TRP A 210 5.20 -9.05 10.15
CA TRP A 210 4.12 -9.61 9.36
C TRP A 210 3.04 -10.24 10.26
N THR A 211 1.78 -9.97 9.95
CA THR A 211 0.65 -10.60 10.63
C THR A 211 0.76 -12.12 10.58
N VAL A 212 0.30 -12.78 11.65
CA VAL A 212 0.23 -14.26 11.68
C VAL A 212 -0.88 -14.80 10.77
N PHE A 213 -1.84 -13.96 10.41
CA PHE A 213 -2.91 -14.30 9.45
C PHE A 213 -2.41 -14.42 8.01
N GLY A 214 -1.26 -13.81 7.64
CA GLY A 214 -0.68 -13.81 6.30
C GLY A 214 0.37 -14.88 6.07
N ASP A 215 0.73 -15.10 4.80
CA ASP A 215 1.81 -15.97 4.35
C ASP A 215 2.69 -15.25 3.33
N THR A 216 3.89 -14.87 3.77
CA THR A 216 4.83 -14.13 2.92
C THR A 216 5.38 -14.94 1.76
N ASP A 217 5.38 -16.27 1.86
CA ASP A 217 5.85 -17.17 0.80
C ASP A 217 4.84 -17.31 -0.34
N ALA A 218 3.60 -16.87 -0.16
CA ALA A 218 2.60 -16.81 -1.23
C ALA A 218 2.75 -15.57 -2.14
N PHE A 219 3.65 -14.64 -1.80
CA PHE A 219 3.92 -13.45 -2.62
C PHE A 219 4.80 -13.82 -3.83
N PRO A 220 4.42 -13.42 -5.07
CA PRO A 220 5.17 -13.75 -6.29
C PRO A 220 6.44 -12.91 -6.46
N ASN A 221 7.34 -13.37 -7.36
CA ASN A 221 8.58 -12.67 -7.70
C ASN A 221 8.34 -11.56 -8.73
N ILE A 222 7.96 -10.38 -8.27
CA ILE A 222 7.51 -9.24 -9.08
C ILE A 222 8.33 -7.97 -8.81
N LEU A 223 8.23 -7.00 -9.74
CA LEU A 223 8.85 -5.68 -9.63
C LEU A 223 7.95 -4.67 -8.94
N GLU A 224 6.64 -4.79 -9.17
CA GLU A 224 5.64 -3.90 -8.62
C GLU A 224 5.64 -3.99 -7.08
N TYR A 225 5.61 -2.83 -6.43
CA TYR A 225 5.78 -2.76 -4.97
C TYR A 225 4.59 -3.33 -4.20
N TRP A 226 3.35 -3.00 -4.63
CA TRP A 226 2.16 -3.35 -3.86
C TRP A 226 1.79 -4.81 -4.01
N GLY A 227 1.77 -5.31 -5.24
CA GLY A 227 1.53 -6.71 -5.56
C GLY A 227 0.04 -7.11 -5.58
N PRO A 228 -0.22 -8.42 -5.55
CA PRO A 228 -1.56 -8.96 -5.68
C PRO A 228 -2.52 -8.46 -4.61
N ASN A 229 -3.69 -7.96 -5.02
CA ASN A 229 -4.68 -7.39 -4.11
C ASN A 229 -5.39 -8.44 -3.23
N GLY A 230 -5.58 -9.67 -3.74
CA GLY A 230 -6.42 -10.70 -3.12
C GLY A 230 -5.72 -11.60 -2.10
N LEU A 231 -4.58 -11.20 -1.54
CA LEU A 231 -3.90 -11.94 -0.47
C LEU A 231 -3.83 -11.12 0.82
N VAL A 232 -3.59 -11.78 1.94
CA VAL A 232 -3.30 -11.11 3.21
C VAL A 232 -1.86 -10.61 3.20
N TRP A 233 -1.66 -9.27 3.29
CA TRP A 233 -0.34 -8.66 3.23
C TRP A 233 -0.25 -7.44 4.16
N PHE A 234 -0.16 -7.71 5.44
CA PHE A 234 -0.24 -6.69 6.48
C PHE A 234 0.88 -6.84 7.52
N ARG A 235 1.42 -5.74 7.99
CA ARG A 235 2.39 -5.67 9.10
C ARG A 235 1.72 -5.00 10.28
N ASN A 236 1.74 -5.68 11.42
CA ASN A 236 1.08 -5.20 12.62
C ASN A 236 1.98 -5.29 13.86
N VAL A 237 1.72 -4.44 14.84
CA VAL A 237 2.31 -4.56 16.17
C VAL A 237 1.65 -5.71 16.90
N GLN A 238 2.45 -6.62 17.47
CA GLN A 238 1.95 -7.88 17.99
C GLN A 238 2.84 -8.47 19.07
N VAL A 239 2.27 -9.37 19.87
CA VAL A 239 2.95 -10.37 20.67
C VAL A 239 2.53 -11.73 20.15
N ARG A 240 3.50 -12.60 19.83
CA ARG A 240 3.22 -13.94 19.30
C ARG A 240 3.83 -15.03 20.15
N TRP A 241 3.16 -16.16 20.15
CA TRP A 241 3.58 -17.41 20.75
C TRP A 241 3.70 -18.49 19.68
N MET A 242 4.84 -19.17 19.64
CA MET A 242 5.20 -20.17 18.63
C MET A 242 5.48 -21.52 19.32
N PRO A 243 4.46 -22.22 19.82
CA PRO A 243 4.65 -23.45 20.58
C PRO A 243 5.23 -24.59 19.76
N ILE A 244 4.98 -24.60 18.46
CA ILE A 244 5.48 -25.62 17.53
C ILE A 244 6.31 -24.93 16.45
N LYS A 245 7.56 -25.36 16.31
CA LYS A 245 8.51 -24.87 15.30
C LYS A 245 9.10 -26.02 14.50
N GLY A 246 9.48 -25.76 13.24
CA GLY A 246 10.09 -26.75 12.35
C GLY A 246 9.26 -27.01 11.10
N ASN A 247 9.25 -28.27 10.62
CA ASN A 247 8.51 -28.64 9.41
C ASN A 247 6.99 -28.49 9.56
N ASN A 248 6.48 -28.66 10.75
CA ASN A 248 5.14 -28.23 11.11
C ASN A 248 5.30 -27.10 12.11
N SER A 249 4.52 -26.04 11.97
CA SER A 249 4.55 -24.95 12.92
C SER A 249 3.14 -24.49 13.29
N LEU A 250 3.01 -24.01 14.53
CA LEU A 250 1.83 -23.34 15.05
C LEU A 250 2.26 -22.00 15.60
N THR A 251 1.61 -20.94 15.20
CA THR A 251 1.80 -19.59 15.74
C THR A 251 0.46 -18.99 16.11
N LEU A 252 0.39 -18.38 17.29
CA LEU A 252 -0.74 -17.60 17.77
C LEU A 252 -0.24 -16.18 18.09
N ALA A 253 -1.05 -15.16 17.83
CA ALA A 253 -0.68 -13.78 18.18
C ALA A 253 -1.87 -12.97 18.67
N LEU A 254 -1.56 -12.00 19.51
CA LEU A 254 -2.41 -10.85 19.81
C LEU A 254 -1.83 -9.66 19.04
N GLU A 255 -2.64 -9.11 18.15
CA GLU A 255 -2.25 -8.02 17.24
C GLU A 255 -2.97 -6.73 17.62
N ARG A 256 -2.34 -5.59 17.32
CA ARG A 256 -2.95 -4.27 17.56
C ARG A 256 -4.24 -4.16 16.74
N PRO A 257 -5.39 -3.87 17.37
CA PRO A 257 -6.64 -3.69 16.67
C PRO A 257 -6.61 -2.40 15.83
N GLY A 258 -7.38 -2.40 14.76
CA GLY A 258 -7.58 -1.24 13.90
C GLY A 258 -8.61 -1.58 12.85
N ALA A 259 -9.52 -0.66 12.56
CA ALA A 259 -10.55 -0.84 11.56
C ALA A 259 -10.83 0.46 10.84
N SER A 260 -11.35 0.36 9.63
CA SER A 260 -11.84 1.46 8.82
C SER A 260 -13.33 1.28 8.53
N GLY A 261 -14.03 2.40 8.29
CA GLY A 261 -15.45 2.39 8.01
C GLY A 261 -15.80 3.37 6.89
N ASP A 262 -16.86 3.03 6.15
CA ASP A 262 -17.47 3.86 5.13
C ASP A 262 -18.80 4.40 5.65
N GLN A 263 -18.96 5.72 5.63
CA GLN A 263 -20.19 6.41 6.04
C GLN A 263 -21.26 6.43 4.94
N GLY A 264 -20.93 5.94 3.74
CA GLY A 264 -21.84 5.79 2.61
C GLY A 264 -22.64 7.04 2.30
N LEU A 265 -23.96 6.89 2.14
CA LEU A 265 -24.88 7.97 1.85
C LEU A 265 -24.96 9.07 2.94
N PHE A 266 -24.32 8.88 4.08
CA PHE A 266 -24.37 9.80 5.23
C PHE A 266 -23.02 10.50 5.49
N VAL A 267 -22.08 10.45 4.56
CA VAL A 267 -20.70 10.97 4.73
C VAL A 267 -20.66 12.45 5.16
N ASP A 268 -21.62 13.25 4.73
CA ASP A 268 -21.68 14.68 5.04
C ASP A 268 -22.54 15.02 6.27
N ARG A 269 -23.08 14.01 6.97
CA ARG A 269 -23.94 14.22 8.13
C ARG A 269 -23.10 14.53 9.36
N ILE A 270 -23.52 15.58 10.08
CA ILE A 270 -22.81 16.06 11.28
C ILE A 270 -22.83 15.00 12.40
N GLU A 271 -23.88 14.24 12.49
CA GLU A 271 -24.08 13.18 13.51
C GLU A 271 -23.00 12.10 13.39
N LEU A 272 -22.48 11.84 12.18
CA LEU A 272 -21.40 10.86 11.97
C LEU A 272 -19.99 11.42 12.22
N GLN A 273 -19.84 12.76 12.33
CA GLN A 273 -18.53 13.36 12.60
C GLN A 273 -18.02 13.08 14.01
N GLY A 274 -18.89 12.63 14.91
CA GLY A 274 -18.56 12.21 16.27
C GLY A 274 -18.12 10.77 16.43
N ILE A 275 -18.24 9.96 15.41
CA ILE A 275 -17.88 8.53 15.48
C ILE A 275 -16.37 8.36 15.63
N ARG A 276 -15.97 7.62 16.68
CA ARG A 276 -14.57 7.34 16.99
C ARG A 276 -14.34 5.86 17.23
N PRO A 277 -13.23 5.28 16.74
CA PRO A 277 -12.90 3.89 17.03
C PRO A 277 -12.62 3.70 18.52
N LYS A 278 -13.09 2.59 19.08
CA LYS A 278 -12.76 2.16 20.43
C LYS A 278 -11.99 0.84 20.39
N LEU A 279 -10.68 0.94 20.55
CA LEU A 279 -9.74 -0.18 20.43
C LEU A 279 -9.52 -0.80 21.81
N ASP A 280 -10.43 -1.66 22.26
CA ASP A 280 -10.47 -2.21 23.63
C ASP A 280 -10.09 -3.70 23.74
N LEU A 281 -10.04 -4.43 22.64
CA LEU A 281 -9.51 -5.79 22.58
C LEU A 281 -8.51 -5.93 21.43
N PRO A 282 -7.42 -6.67 21.61
CA PRO A 282 -6.53 -7.04 20.51
C PRO A 282 -7.23 -7.99 19.53
N ASP A 283 -6.80 -7.98 18.28
CA ASP A 283 -7.17 -8.97 17.29
C ASP A 283 -6.42 -10.28 17.62
N LEU A 284 -7.12 -11.42 17.61
CA LEU A 284 -6.54 -12.74 17.79
C LEU A 284 -6.28 -13.36 16.42
N THR A 285 -5.01 -13.65 16.11
CA THR A 285 -4.60 -14.31 14.87
C THR A 285 -3.87 -15.62 15.17
N GLY A 286 -3.93 -16.57 14.22
CA GLY A 286 -3.21 -17.82 14.35
C GLY A 286 -3.00 -18.51 13.00
N ASN A 287 -1.94 -19.30 12.89
CA ASN A 287 -1.71 -20.17 11.73
C ASN A 287 -1.16 -21.53 12.12
N VAL A 288 -1.46 -22.49 11.26
CA VAL A 288 -0.78 -23.79 11.22
C VAL A 288 -0.18 -23.96 9.84
N ARG A 289 1.12 -24.30 9.78
CA ARG A 289 1.87 -24.47 8.54
C ARG A 289 2.52 -25.83 8.47
N PHE A 290 2.43 -26.44 7.32
CA PHE A 290 2.98 -27.75 6.98
C PHE A 290 3.97 -27.63 5.84
N ASN A 291 5.28 -27.65 6.14
CA ASN A 291 6.35 -27.64 5.14
C ASN A 291 6.70 -29.06 4.71
N ARG A 292 6.82 -29.26 3.41
CA ARG A 292 7.16 -30.55 2.77
C ARG A 292 8.19 -30.35 1.65
N GLY A 293 8.73 -31.40 1.12
CA GLY A 293 9.69 -31.31 0.01
C GLY A 293 9.13 -30.65 -1.25
N TRP A 294 7.84 -30.76 -1.48
CA TRP A 294 7.14 -30.14 -2.60
C TRP A 294 6.69 -28.70 -2.35
N GLY A 295 6.91 -28.12 -1.17
CA GLY A 295 6.45 -26.77 -0.81
C GLY A 295 5.79 -26.74 0.55
N HIS A 296 4.78 -25.89 0.74
CA HIS A 296 4.02 -25.84 1.98
C HIS A 296 2.54 -25.58 1.75
N VAL A 297 1.75 -25.84 2.79
CA VAL A 297 0.39 -25.34 2.97
C VAL A 297 0.30 -24.65 4.32
N GLN A 298 -0.34 -23.49 4.35
CA GLN A 298 -0.67 -22.77 5.58
C GLN A 298 -2.18 -22.54 5.65
N LEU A 299 -2.74 -22.80 6.83
CA LEU A 299 -4.09 -22.41 7.23
C LEU A 299 -3.95 -21.35 8.29
N ALA A 300 -4.63 -20.23 8.12
CA ALA A 300 -4.60 -19.14 9.09
C ALA A 300 -6.02 -18.61 9.37
N GLY A 301 -6.17 -18.01 10.54
CA GLY A 301 -7.43 -17.40 10.96
C GLY A 301 -7.22 -16.13 11.75
N VAL A 302 -8.24 -15.26 11.74
CA VAL A 302 -8.33 -14.05 12.54
C VAL A 302 -9.73 -13.94 13.13
N VAL A 303 -9.82 -13.48 14.38
CA VAL A 303 -11.06 -13.04 15.04
C VAL A 303 -10.78 -11.71 15.71
N ARG A 304 -11.68 -10.75 15.50
CA ARG A 304 -11.53 -9.38 15.98
C ARG A 304 -12.85 -8.77 16.42
N ARG A 305 -12.77 -7.82 17.36
CA ARG A 305 -13.90 -7.00 17.76
C ARG A 305 -13.70 -5.58 17.28
N ILE A 306 -14.55 -5.14 16.35
CA ILE A 306 -14.55 -3.80 15.80
C ILE A 306 -15.60 -2.99 16.56
N ARG A 307 -15.16 -1.97 17.29
CA ARG A 307 -16.04 -1.14 18.11
C ARG A 307 -15.82 0.35 17.86
N TRP A 308 -16.90 1.09 17.88
CA TRP A 308 -16.88 2.56 17.80
C TRP A 308 -17.82 3.16 18.83
N VAL A 309 -17.57 4.42 19.16
CA VAL A 309 -18.39 5.20 20.08
C VAL A 309 -18.81 6.49 19.38
N ASP A 310 -20.02 6.90 19.67
CA ASP A 310 -20.57 8.19 19.33
C ASP A 310 -20.21 9.17 20.45
N THR A 311 -19.57 10.28 20.09
CA THR A 311 -19.13 11.32 21.03
C THR A 311 -19.98 12.60 20.95
N ILE A 312 -20.93 12.65 20.02
CA ILE A 312 -21.90 13.74 19.91
C ILE A 312 -23.04 13.46 20.87
N ASN A 313 -23.47 14.46 21.58
CA ASN A 313 -24.64 14.38 22.48
C ASN A 313 -25.83 15.04 21.77
N ASP A 314 -26.51 14.25 20.97
CA ASP A 314 -27.71 14.63 20.23
C ASP A 314 -28.83 13.62 20.46
N GLU A 315 -29.83 13.55 19.55
CA GLU A 315 -30.93 12.61 19.62
C GLU A 315 -30.58 11.18 19.14
N PHE A 316 -29.36 10.99 18.58
CA PHE A 316 -28.90 9.71 18.06
C PHE A 316 -27.96 9.01 19.04
N ASP A 317 -28.01 7.68 19.05
CA ASP A 317 -27.04 6.78 19.71
C ASP A 317 -26.45 5.86 18.64
N LEU A 318 -25.38 6.30 18.04
CA LEU A 318 -24.71 5.59 16.93
C LEU A 318 -23.54 4.71 17.41
N ASN A 319 -23.45 4.43 18.71
CA ASN A 319 -22.51 3.44 19.25
C ASN A 319 -22.72 2.07 18.60
N GLY A 320 -21.61 1.38 18.30
CA GLY A 320 -21.72 0.07 17.70
C GLY A 320 -20.55 -0.86 17.98
N THR A 321 -20.81 -2.13 17.72
CA THR A 321 -19.82 -3.22 17.83
C THR A 321 -20.17 -4.29 16.80
N GLU A 322 -19.16 -4.68 16.01
CA GLU A 322 -19.24 -5.80 15.07
C GLU A 322 -18.10 -6.78 15.35
N TRP A 323 -18.32 -8.04 15.05
CA TRP A 323 -17.29 -9.07 15.07
C TRP A 323 -16.79 -9.30 13.65
N GLY A 324 -15.47 -9.13 13.45
CA GLY A 324 -14.79 -9.54 12.23
C GLY A 324 -14.16 -10.92 12.41
N TRP A 325 -14.14 -11.70 11.35
CA TRP A 325 -13.47 -12.99 11.29
C TRP A 325 -12.98 -13.29 9.89
N GLY A 326 -11.95 -14.13 9.77
CA GLY A 326 -11.46 -14.54 8.48
C GLY A 326 -10.66 -15.82 8.54
N VAL A 327 -10.63 -16.50 7.40
CA VAL A 327 -9.79 -17.67 7.14
C VAL A 327 -8.96 -17.45 5.88
N SER A 328 -7.72 -17.94 5.91
CA SER A 328 -6.79 -17.88 4.78
C SER A 328 -6.16 -19.25 4.57
N VAL A 329 -6.12 -19.66 3.30
CA VAL A 329 -5.41 -20.86 2.85
C VAL A 329 -4.37 -20.41 1.84
N SER A 330 -3.10 -20.73 2.08
CA SER A 330 -2.01 -20.35 1.18
C SER A 330 -1.05 -21.52 0.95
N SER A 331 -0.35 -21.47 -0.18
CA SER A 331 0.59 -22.51 -0.58
C SER A 331 1.62 -21.99 -1.57
N ALA A 332 2.84 -22.50 -1.48
CA ALA A 332 3.85 -22.33 -2.52
C ALA A 332 4.36 -23.71 -3.00
N PRO A 333 3.54 -24.43 -3.80
CA PRO A 333 3.92 -25.74 -4.34
C PRO A 333 5.01 -25.60 -5.40
N LYS A 334 5.97 -26.52 -5.38
CA LYS A 334 7.03 -26.63 -6.37
C LYS A 334 6.64 -27.67 -7.43
N PHE A 335 6.65 -27.26 -8.67
CA PHE A 335 6.40 -28.11 -9.83
C PHE A 335 7.72 -28.39 -10.55
N GLY A 336 8.31 -29.56 -10.30
CA GLY A 336 9.63 -29.90 -10.83
C GLY A 336 10.75 -29.09 -10.15
N LYS A 337 11.73 -28.61 -10.95
CA LYS A 337 12.91 -27.89 -10.46
C LYS A 337 12.83 -26.36 -10.61
N ASN A 338 11.98 -25.90 -11.53
CA ASN A 338 12.02 -24.53 -12.04
C ASN A 338 10.76 -23.72 -11.73
N ASP A 339 9.68 -24.38 -11.31
CA ASP A 339 8.37 -23.75 -11.16
C ASP A 339 7.93 -23.72 -9.70
N VAL A 340 7.40 -22.58 -9.27
CA VAL A 340 6.79 -22.41 -7.95
C VAL A 340 5.43 -21.72 -8.12
N GLY A 341 4.35 -22.40 -7.72
CA GLY A 341 3.06 -21.75 -7.57
C GLY A 341 3.06 -20.79 -6.37
N ARG A 342 2.31 -19.70 -6.47
CA ARG A 342 2.06 -18.75 -5.38
C ARG A 342 0.55 -18.60 -5.25
N LEU A 343 -0.03 -19.30 -4.31
CA LEU A 343 -1.47 -19.45 -4.20
C LEU A 343 -1.97 -18.92 -2.86
N ALA A 344 -3.04 -18.14 -2.88
CA ALA A 344 -3.75 -17.70 -1.70
C ALA A 344 -5.25 -17.62 -1.96
N PHE A 345 -6.02 -18.01 -0.97
CA PHE A 345 -7.46 -17.86 -0.87
C PHE A 345 -7.78 -17.26 0.50
N VAL A 346 -8.60 -16.23 0.54
CA VAL A 346 -9.01 -15.53 1.77
C VAL A 346 -10.51 -15.31 1.72
N TYR A 347 -11.19 -15.58 2.82
CA TYR A 347 -12.60 -15.23 2.99
C TYR A 347 -12.87 -14.82 4.44
N GLY A 348 -13.71 -13.81 4.62
CA GLY A 348 -14.12 -13.36 5.95
C GLY A 348 -15.00 -12.13 5.88
N GLU A 349 -15.25 -11.53 7.05
CA GLU A 349 -16.06 -10.34 7.23
C GLU A 349 -15.34 -9.35 8.15
N GLY A 350 -15.26 -8.09 7.75
CA GLY A 350 -14.58 -7.05 8.53
C GLY A 350 -13.08 -7.31 8.70
N ILE A 351 -12.41 -7.78 7.64
CA ILE A 351 -10.96 -8.09 7.62
C ILE A 351 -10.21 -7.39 6.49
N GLU A 352 -10.81 -6.41 5.85
CA GLU A 352 -10.27 -5.69 4.70
C GLU A 352 -8.93 -5.02 5.01
N ASN A 353 -8.74 -4.56 6.26
CA ASN A 353 -7.46 -4.02 6.73
C ASN A 353 -6.30 -5.01 6.69
N TYR A 354 -6.57 -6.31 6.70
CA TYR A 354 -5.56 -7.36 6.57
C TYR A 354 -5.23 -7.69 5.12
N MET A 355 -6.14 -7.36 4.18
CA MET A 355 -5.93 -7.57 2.76
C MET A 355 -4.87 -6.60 2.21
N ASN A 356 -4.18 -7.02 1.16
CA ASN A 356 -3.18 -6.17 0.51
C ASN A 356 -3.79 -4.91 -0.09
N ASP A 357 -4.96 -5.03 -0.74
CA ASP A 357 -5.66 -3.90 -1.32
C ASP A 357 -7.19 -4.08 -1.26
N ALA A 358 -7.80 -3.67 -0.16
CA ALA A 358 -9.24 -3.63 0.04
C ALA A 358 -9.65 -2.29 0.69
N PRO A 359 -10.92 -1.86 0.57
CA PRO A 359 -11.30 -0.50 0.95
C PRO A 359 -11.49 -0.31 2.47
N VAL A 360 -12.52 -0.91 3.06
CA VAL A 360 -12.94 -0.67 4.45
C VAL A 360 -13.53 -1.93 5.07
N ASP A 361 -13.39 -2.08 6.39
CA ASP A 361 -13.90 -3.24 7.14
C ASP A 361 -15.41 -3.14 7.43
N ILE A 362 -15.91 -1.92 7.62
CA ILE A 362 -17.30 -1.67 8.05
C ILE A 362 -17.99 -0.78 7.02
N GLY A 363 -19.10 -1.26 6.50
CA GLY A 363 -20.06 -0.47 5.75
C GLY A 363 -21.21 0.00 6.64
N ILE A 364 -22.15 0.73 6.03
CA ILE A 364 -23.33 1.27 6.72
C ILE A 364 -24.61 0.58 6.24
N GLY A 365 -25.50 0.25 7.13
CA GLY A 365 -26.79 -0.38 6.86
C GLY A 365 -27.94 0.22 7.66
N LEU A 366 -29.17 -0.03 7.19
CA LEU A 366 -30.36 0.33 7.94
C LEU A 366 -30.54 -0.56 9.17
N ASN A 367 -30.96 0.00 10.27
CA ASN A 367 -31.23 -0.72 11.51
C ASN A 367 -32.70 -1.11 11.64
N THR A 368 -33.36 -1.44 10.54
CA THR A 368 -34.82 -1.68 10.48
C THR A 368 -35.28 -3.03 11.01
N LEU A 369 -34.41 -4.04 11.08
CA LEU A 369 -34.79 -5.42 11.30
C LEU A 369 -34.58 -5.94 12.74
N THR A 370 -33.84 -5.21 13.56
CA THR A 370 -33.49 -5.68 14.91
C THR A 370 -34.30 -5.02 16.04
N ASN A 371 -35.17 -4.09 15.69
CA ASN A 371 -35.85 -3.29 16.68
C ASN A 371 -37.38 -3.46 16.60
N ILE A 372 -37.91 -4.44 17.31
CA ILE A 372 -39.35 -4.62 17.49
C ILE A 372 -40.02 -3.34 18.04
N ASN A 373 -39.27 -2.43 18.65
CA ASN A 373 -39.73 -1.17 19.24
C ASN A 373 -39.35 0.08 18.46
N ASN A 374 -38.81 -0.05 17.24
CA ASN A 374 -38.46 1.06 16.33
C ASN A 374 -37.79 2.22 17.08
N ASN A 375 -36.53 2.02 17.53
CA ASN A 375 -35.79 3.05 18.25
C ASN A 375 -35.27 4.11 17.27
N PRO A 376 -35.89 5.30 17.17
CA PRO A 376 -35.49 6.34 16.23
C PRO A 376 -34.07 6.89 16.51
N ALA A 377 -33.56 6.71 17.73
CA ALA A 377 -32.18 7.10 18.07
C ALA A 377 -31.10 6.25 17.38
N ARG A 378 -31.45 5.11 16.78
CA ARG A 378 -30.52 4.21 16.09
C ARG A 378 -31.02 3.84 14.69
N PRO A 379 -31.14 4.81 13.75
CA PRO A 379 -31.71 4.55 12.43
C PRO A 379 -30.80 3.72 11.53
N ILE A 380 -29.50 3.76 11.78
CA ILE A 380 -28.44 3.08 11.02
C ILE A 380 -27.55 2.25 11.94
N LYS A 381 -26.80 1.33 11.33
CA LYS A 381 -25.80 0.49 12.01
C LYS A 381 -24.57 0.29 11.14
N GLY A 382 -23.45 -0.04 11.74
CA GLY A 382 -22.31 -0.61 11.03
C GLY A 382 -22.59 -2.05 10.62
N VAL A 383 -21.98 -2.48 9.53
CA VAL A 383 -22.05 -3.85 9.00
C VAL A 383 -20.65 -4.29 8.64
N ALA A 384 -20.14 -5.37 9.23
CA ALA A 384 -18.89 -5.98 8.81
C ALA A 384 -19.06 -6.48 7.37
N LEU A 385 -18.20 -6.01 6.47
CA LEU A 385 -18.33 -6.33 5.04
C LEU A 385 -17.71 -7.70 4.75
N PRO A 386 -18.39 -8.58 4.02
CA PRO A 386 -17.79 -9.80 3.53
C PRO A 386 -16.78 -9.52 2.40
N VAL A 387 -15.60 -10.15 2.49
CA VAL A 387 -14.54 -10.05 1.48
C VAL A 387 -14.07 -11.43 1.04
N LEU A 388 -13.95 -11.59 -0.27
CA LEU A 388 -13.30 -12.73 -0.93
C LEU A 388 -12.02 -12.25 -1.61
N GLY A 389 -10.89 -12.88 -1.30
CA GLY A 389 -9.62 -12.69 -1.95
C GLY A 389 -9.08 -13.96 -2.59
N VAL A 390 -8.58 -13.87 -3.83
CA VAL A 390 -7.91 -14.96 -4.52
C VAL A 390 -6.64 -14.42 -5.18
N SER A 391 -5.55 -15.18 -5.07
CA SER A 391 -4.30 -14.87 -5.76
C SER A 391 -3.68 -16.16 -6.28
N ALA A 392 -3.30 -16.19 -7.57
CA ALA A 392 -2.68 -17.33 -8.21
C ALA A 392 -1.62 -16.85 -9.18
N PHE A 393 -0.36 -17.15 -8.86
CA PHE A 393 0.81 -16.81 -9.67
C PHE A 393 1.69 -18.06 -9.89
N LEU A 394 2.47 -18.01 -10.94
CA LEU A 394 3.51 -18.96 -11.25
C LEU A 394 4.84 -18.22 -11.41
N ASP A 395 5.81 -18.57 -10.58
CA ASP A 395 7.20 -18.16 -10.75
C ASP A 395 7.95 -19.25 -11.51
N HIS A 396 8.60 -18.88 -12.62
CA HIS A 396 9.40 -19.79 -13.44
C HIS A 396 10.87 -19.35 -13.48
N THR A 397 11.78 -20.30 -13.31
CA THR A 397 13.22 -20.07 -13.41
C THR A 397 13.75 -20.66 -14.71
N TRP A 398 14.02 -19.83 -15.71
CA TRP A 398 14.57 -20.25 -17.01
C TRP A 398 16.01 -20.72 -16.91
N SER A 399 16.80 -19.99 -16.12
CA SER A 399 18.22 -20.25 -15.91
C SER A 399 18.68 -19.60 -14.61
N LYS A 400 19.98 -19.69 -14.30
CA LYS A 400 20.56 -18.95 -13.17
C LYS A 400 20.43 -17.43 -13.32
N GLN A 401 20.28 -16.95 -14.55
CA GLN A 401 20.26 -15.51 -14.85
C GLN A 401 18.85 -15.00 -15.21
N PHE A 402 17.89 -15.86 -15.49
CA PHE A 402 16.56 -15.42 -15.94
C PHE A 402 15.45 -16.10 -15.15
N SER A 403 14.48 -15.31 -14.73
CA SER A 403 13.22 -15.79 -14.18
C SER A 403 12.05 -14.93 -14.67
N SER A 404 10.84 -15.48 -14.54
CA SER A 404 9.60 -14.78 -14.85
C SER A 404 8.54 -15.12 -13.83
N ALA A 405 7.59 -14.20 -13.65
CA ALA A 405 6.34 -14.45 -12.95
C ALA A 405 5.17 -14.09 -13.86
N ILE A 406 4.09 -14.83 -13.74
CA ILE A 406 2.80 -14.53 -14.37
C ILE A 406 1.68 -14.91 -13.42
N GLY A 407 0.63 -14.11 -13.37
CA GLY A 407 -0.52 -14.48 -12.56
C GLY A 407 -1.61 -13.43 -12.48
N TYR A 408 -2.59 -13.77 -11.65
CA TYR A 408 -3.82 -13.02 -11.48
C TYR A 408 -4.26 -13.00 -10.02
N SER A 409 -4.92 -11.92 -9.63
CA SER A 409 -5.50 -11.75 -8.30
C SER A 409 -6.82 -11.00 -8.36
N LEU A 410 -7.70 -11.30 -7.42
CA LEU A 410 -9.05 -10.75 -7.31
C LEU A 410 -9.38 -10.44 -5.86
N VAL A 411 -10.03 -9.30 -5.62
CA VAL A 411 -10.78 -8.99 -4.39
C VAL A 411 -12.22 -8.69 -4.79
N ASN A 412 -13.16 -9.26 -4.06
CA ASN A 412 -14.59 -8.95 -4.18
C ASN A 412 -15.16 -8.62 -2.81
N ILE A 413 -15.89 -7.51 -2.69
CA ILE A 413 -16.55 -7.05 -1.47
C ILE A 413 -18.06 -7.22 -1.65
N GLU A 414 -18.74 -7.77 -0.65
CA GLU A 414 -20.19 -7.71 -0.58
C GLU A 414 -20.58 -6.41 0.13
N ASN A 415 -20.92 -5.40 -0.68
CA ASN A 415 -21.23 -4.06 -0.19
C ASN A 415 -22.53 -4.03 0.62
N SER A 416 -22.61 -3.21 1.65
CA SER A 416 -23.84 -2.95 2.38
C SER A 416 -24.74 -1.94 1.59
N ASN A 417 -26.03 -2.01 1.85
CA ASN A 417 -27.06 -1.35 1.02
C ASN A 417 -27.10 0.19 1.09
N LEU A 418 -26.37 0.80 2.02
CA LEU A 418 -26.25 2.27 2.16
C LEU A 418 -24.88 2.81 1.81
N GLN A 419 -23.99 2.00 1.26
CA GLN A 419 -22.78 2.52 0.63
C GLN A 419 -23.12 3.29 -0.64
N LEU A 420 -22.25 4.23 -1.02
CA LEU A 420 -22.44 5.02 -2.25
C LEU A 420 -22.39 4.12 -3.50
N PRO A 421 -23.10 4.44 -4.58
CA PRO A 421 -23.06 3.65 -5.82
C PRO A 421 -21.66 3.48 -6.41
N GLU A 422 -20.78 4.47 -6.24
CA GLU A 422 -19.38 4.49 -6.65
C GLU A 422 -18.43 3.80 -5.65
N ALA A 423 -18.95 3.23 -4.56
CA ALA A 423 -18.13 2.46 -3.62
C ALA A 423 -17.42 1.31 -4.36
N TYR A 424 -16.22 0.99 -3.90
CA TYR A 424 -15.46 -0.12 -4.46
C TYR A 424 -16.18 -1.45 -4.19
N HIS A 425 -16.38 -2.25 -5.26
CA HIS A 425 -16.99 -3.58 -5.20
C HIS A 425 -15.99 -4.68 -5.53
N ARG A 426 -15.30 -4.55 -6.66
CA ARG A 426 -14.37 -5.57 -7.13
C ARG A 426 -13.10 -4.95 -7.67
N GLY A 427 -11.98 -5.58 -7.36
CA GLY A 427 -10.70 -5.28 -7.97
C GLY A 427 -10.02 -6.51 -8.52
N GLN A 428 -9.42 -6.33 -9.69
CA GLN A 428 -8.67 -7.37 -10.38
C GLN A 428 -7.26 -6.86 -10.65
N TYR A 429 -6.31 -7.78 -10.63
CA TYR A 429 -4.90 -7.48 -10.83
C TYR A 429 -4.24 -8.62 -11.60
N ALA A 430 -3.43 -8.30 -12.58
CA ALA A 430 -2.62 -9.28 -13.30
C ALA A 430 -1.29 -8.68 -13.70
N LEU A 431 -0.29 -9.53 -13.80
CA LEU A 431 1.01 -9.12 -14.32
C LEU A 431 1.76 -10.28 -14.98
N THR A 432 2.78 -9.90 -15.76
CA THR A 432 3.84 -10.79 -16.20
C THR A 432 5.16 -10.01 -16.27
N ASN A 433 6.28 -10.70 -16.01
CA ASN A 433 7.60 -10.08 -16.03
C ASN A 433 8.68 -10.97 -16.64
N LEU A 434 9.82 -10.34 -16.90
CA LEU A 434 11.09 -11.00 -17.16
C LEU A 434 12.17 -10.32 -16.34
N LEU A 435 12.83 -11.09 -15.47
CA LEU A 435 13.88 -10.63 -14.57
C LEU A 435 15.22 -11.20 -15.01
N TYR A 436 16.22 -10.34 -15.11
CA TYR A 436 17.60 -10.68 -15.48
C TYR A 436 18.54 -10.40 -14.32
N TYR A 437 19.35 -11.38 -13.97
CA TYR A 437 20.34 -11.33 -12.89
C TYR A 437 21.75 -11.46 -13.50
N PRO A 438 22.34 -10.36 -14.00
CA PRO A 438 23.69 -10.40 -14.59
C PRO A 438 24.76 -10.81 -13.58
N TYR A 439 24.57 -10.42 -12.31
CA TYR A 439 25.42 -10.72 -11.17
C TYR A 439 24.55 -11.05 -9.95
N GLU A 440 25.14 -11.68 -8.94
CA GLU A 440 24.45 -12.09 -7.69
C GLU A 440 23.64 -10.93 -7.02
N ASN A 441 24.15 -9.69 -7.10
CA ASN A 441 23.59 -8.53 -6.41
C ASN A 441 22.85 -7.56 -7.30
N VAL A 442 22.70 -7.88 -8.58
CA VAL A 442 22.08 -6.99 -9.56
C VAL A 442 20.91 -7.68 -10.19
N MET A 443 19.76 -7.03 -10.16
CA MET A 443 18.58 -7.42 -10.89
C MET A 443 18.13 -6.28 -11.80
N ILE A 444 17.86 -6.61 -13.04
CA ILE A 444 17.25 -5.74 -14.04
C ILE A 444 15.98 -6.44 -14.50
N GLY A 445 14.87 -5.75 -14.58
CA GLY A 445 13.62 -6.40 -14.99
C GLY A 445 12.68 -5.50 -15.75
N GLY A 446 11.83 -6.13 -16.57
CA GLY A 446 10.69 -5.50 -17.21
C GLY A 446 9.41 -6.21 -16.81
N GLU A 447 8.36 -5.45 -16.53
CA GLU A 447 7.07 -5.98 -16.05
C GLU A 447 5.92 -5.24 -16.70
N PHE A 448 4.95 -6.00 -17.20
CA PHE A 448 3.66 -5.48 -17.64
C PHE A 448 2.61 -5.78 -16.58
N GLN A 449 1.79 -4.81 -16.25
CA GLN A 449 0.81 -4.87 -15.18
C GLN A 449 -0.55 -4.38 -15.69
N TRP A 450 -1.60 -4.97 -15.15
CA TRP A 450 -2.97 -4.56 -15.36
C TRP A 450 -3.72 -4.54 -14.04
N GLY A 451 -4.50 -3.48 -13.81
CA GLY A 451 -5.44 -3.34 -12.72
C GLY A 451 -6.83 -2.95 -13.23
N ARG A 452 -7.86 -3.43 -12.55
CA ARG A 452 -9.25 -3.06 -12.82
C ARG A 452 -10.00 -2.83 -11.52
N ARG A 453 -10.79 -1.77 -11.48
CA ARG A 453 -11.78 -1.45 -10.45
C ARG A 453 -13.17 -1.57 -11.04
N GLU A 454 -14.11 -2.10 -10.28
CA GLU A 454 -15.54 -2.08 -10.54
C GLU A 454 -16.26 -1.48 -9.33
N ASN A 455 -17.18 -0.56 -9.59
CA ASN A 455 -18.00 0.07 -8.56
C ASN A 455 -19.20 -0.79 -8.19
N PHE A 456 -19.86 -0.43 -7.07
CA PHE A 456 -20.94 -1.20 -6.48
C PHE A 456 -22.24 -1.18 -7.32
N LEU A 457 -22.79 -0.01 -7.64
CA LEU A 457 -24.13 0.09 -8.25
C LEU A 457 -24.23 1.01 -9.47
N ASP A 458 -23.26 1.88 -9.73
CA ASP A 458 -23.34 2.84 -10.85
C ASP A 458 -22.93 2.26 -12.20
N GLY A 459 -22.46 1.01 -12.23
CA GLY A 459 -21.99 0.33 -13.44
C GLY A 459 -20.66 0.84 -13.98
N PHE A 460 -20.00 1.78 -13.30
CA PHE A 460 -18.72 2.29 -13.71
C PHE A 460 -17.58 1.30 -13.39
N ALA A 461 -16.64 1.20 -14.32
CA ALA A 461 -15.41 0.45 -14.14
C ALA A 461 -14.24 1.18 -14.79
N SER A 462 -13.09 1.13 -14.15
CA SER A 462 -11.84 1.69 -14.66
C SER A 462 -10.76 0.62 -14.79
N ASN A 463 -9.86 0.81 -15.75
CA ASN A 463 -8.69 -0.04 -15.95
C ASN A 463 -7.44 0.82 -15.93
N ASP A 464 -6.34 0.22 -15.53
CA ASP A 464 -5.01 0.77 -15.72
C ASP A 464 -4.07 -0.30 -16.28
N TYR A 465 -3.27 0.10 -17.25
CA TYR A 465 -2.20 -0.69 -17.83
C TYR A 465 -0.88 0.03 -17.58
N ARG A 466 0.15 -0.73 -17.25
CA ARG A 466 1.44 -0.14 -16.93
C ARG A 466 2.59 -1.03 -17.40
N ILE A 467 3.68 -0.39 -17.85
CA ILE A 467 4.97 -1.02 -18.09
C ILE A 467 5.96 -0.42 -17.10
N GLN A 468 6.70 -1.29 -16.41
CA GLN A 468 7.73 -0.92 -15.46
C GLN A 468 9.05 -1.57 -15.83
N PHE A 469 10.15 -0.81 -15.70
CA PHE A 469 11.51 -1.29 -15.73
C PHE A 469 12.16 -0.96 -14.40
N SER A 470 12.89 -1.94 -13.84
CA SER A 470 13.52 -1.77 -12.52
C SER A 470 14.96 -2.20 -12.54
N PHE A 471 15.77 -1.46 -11.78
CA PHE A 471 17.19 -1.73 -11.54
C PHE A 471 17.41 -1.81 -10.05
N ARG A 472 17.81 -2.99 -9.55
CA ARG A 472 18.00 -3.24 -8.13
C ARG A 472 19.42 -3.69 -7.84
N TYR A 473 20.05 -3.02 -6.88
CA TYR A 473 21.39 -3.30 -6.39
C TYR A 473 21.31 -3.71 -4.93
N ASN A 474 21.52 -4.99 -4.65
CA ASN A 474 21.44 -5.55 -3.31
C ASN A 474 22.81 -5.41 -2.59
N PHE A 475 22.76 -5.28 -1.27
CA PHE A 475 23.95 -5.35 -0.42
C PHE A 475 23.65 -6.11 0.88
N SER A 476 24.64 -6.80 1.41
CA SER A 476 24.57 -7.41 2.74
C SER A 476 25.98 -7.61 3.29
N LYS A 477 26.12 -7.40 4.60
CA LYS A 477 27.33 -7.69 5.34
C LYS A 477 26.98 -8.26 6.71
N VAL A 478 27.64 -9.36 7.06
CA VAL A 478 27.52 -9.96 8.40
C VAL A 478 28.79 -9.65 9.20
N PHE A 479 28.60 -9.24 10.43
CA PHE A 479 29.65 -8.98 11.41
C PHE A 479 29.50 -9.97 12.56
N GLY A 480 30.59 -10.59 13.01
CA GLY A 480 30.68 -11.26 14.30
C GLY A 480 30.84 -10.20 15.40
N LEU A 481 30.14 -10.35 16.53
CA LEU A 481 30.20 -9.44 17.68
C LEU A 481 30.78 -10.17 18.89
#